data_ee2e4ff3c79ab1d12bb36350d490a5c6
#
_entry.id   ee2e4ff3c79ab1d12bb36350d490a5c6
#
_cell.length_a   1.000
_cell.length_b   1.000
_cell.length_c   1.000
_cell.angle_alpha   90.00
_cell.angle_beta   90.00
_cell.angle_gamma   90.00
#
_symmetry.space_group_name_H-M   'P 1'
#
loop_
_entity.id
_entity.type
_entity.pdbx_description
1 polymer ?
#
loop_
_entity_poly.entity_id
_entity_poly.type
_entity_poly.pdbx_seq_one_letter_code
_entity_poly.pdbx_strand_id
1 'polypeptide(L)'
;MRNAAQRPSIDAEGLLREYATTGNTAIRDRVVEAYLYIASIIARRFSGRGVDYDDLYQVASLSLLKSIERFDPDRGVKFASFVTPTMVGEVKNYFRDRSRLIRLPRRGSELVRTVEAARDDLQVELQRQPTAEELAERVGVPLEDVLEALEMRGAIAPVSLDTLPPEDDESAPLSVFLGQEEMCIRDS
;
A
#
# COMPACT_ATOMS: atom_id res chain seq x y z
N MET A 1 0.06 -24.69 8.04
CA MET A 1 0.72 -25.10 6.78
C MET A 1 -0.34 -25.70 5.87
N ARG A 2 -0.97 -24.92 5.01
CA ARG A 2 -1.79 -25.38 3.89
C ARG A 2 -1.30 -24.72 2.62
N ASN A 3 -0.61 -25.48 1.97
CA ASN A 3 -0.29 -25.79 0.58
C ASN A 3 -0.39 -24.69 -0.49
N ALA A 4 0.76 -24.60 -1.16
CA ALA A 4 1.03 -23.86 -2.36
C ALA A 4 -0.13 -23.94 -3.37
N ALA A 5 -0.36 -22.80 -3.99
CA ALA A 5 -1.26 -22.54 -5.10
C ALA A 5 -1.38 -23.74 -6.05
N GLN A 6 -2.36 -24.59 -5.83
CA GLN A 6 -2.82 -25.58 -6.79
C GLN A 6 -3.39 -24.79 -7.97
N ARG A 7 -2.66 -24.78 -9.09
CA ARG A 7 -3.19 -24.31 -10.37
C ARG A 7 -4.40 -25.22 -10.68
N PRO A 8 -5.60 -24.69 -10.83
CA PRO A 8 -6.73 -25.49 -11.23
C PRO A 8 -6.43 -26.06 -12.62
N SER A 9 -6.68 -27.36 -12.79
CA SER A 9 -6.67 -28.07 -14.08
C SER A 9 -7.87 -27.69 -14.99
N ILE A 10 -8.47 -26.55 -14.75
CA ILE A 10 -9.56 -25.99 -15.53
C ILE A 10 -8.96 -25.22 -16.69
N ASP A 11 -9.46 -25.46 -17.90
CA ASP A 11 -9.12 -24.63 -19.05
C ASP A 11 -9.68 -23.20 -18.88
N ALA A 12 -9.00 -22.43 -18.07
CA ALA A 12 -9.40 -21.06 -17.72
C ALA A 12 -9.34 -20.11 -18.94
N GLU A 13 -8.49 -20.40 -19.92
CA GLU A 13 -8.44 -19.63 -21.18
C GLU A 13 -9.63 -19.98 -22.08
N GLY A 14 -10.07 -21.23 -22.12
CA GLY A 14 -11.31 -21.65 -22.80
C GLY A 14 -12.54 -20.97 -22.20
N LEU A 15 -12.63 -20.93 -20.86
CA LEU A 15 -13.72 -20.22 -20.16
C LEU A 15 -13.72 -18.71 -20.44
N LEU A 16 -12.56 -18.07 -20.57
CA LEU A 16 -12.49 -16.66 -20.94
C LEU A 16 -13.03 -16.37 -22.33
N ARG A 17 -12.76 -17.24 -23.31
CA ARG A 17 -13.30 -17.13 -24.67
C ARG A 17 -14.82 -17.37 -24.68
N GLU A 18 -15.28 -18.37 -23.94
CA GLU A 18 -16.70 -18.65 -23.78
C GLU A 18 -17.44 -17.46 -23.14
N TYR A 19 -16.85 -16.85 -22.10
CA TYR A 19 -17.41 -15.65 -21.49
C TYR A 19 -17.45 -14.47 -22.46
N ALA A 20 -16.37 -14.23 -23.21
CA ALA A 20 -16.31 -13.14 -24.18
C ALA A 20 -17.40 -13.25 -25.27
N THR A 21 -17.82 -14.47 -25.63
CA THR A 21 -18.87 -14.70 -26.63
C THR A 21 -20.28 -14.69 -26.05
N THR A 22 -20.45 -15.20 -24.82
CA THR A 22 -21.79 -15.44 -24.23
C THR A 22 -22.22 -14.35 -23.24
N GLY A 23 -21.27 -13.65 -22.60
CA GLY A 23 -21.54 -12.73 -21.49
C GLY A 23 -22.12 -13.40 -20.24
N ASN A 24 -22.02 -14.74 -20.13
CA ASN A 24 -22.67 -15.49 -19.05
C ASN A 24 -21.92 -15.29 -17.72
N THR A 25 -22.64 -14.74 -16.73
CA THR A 25 -22.10 -14.44 -15.40
C THR A 25 -21.61 -15.69 -14.65
N ALA A 26 -22.25 -16.85 -14.84
CA ALA A 26 -21.80 -18.09 -14.20
C ALA A 26 -20.43 -18.55 -14.73
N ILE A 27 -20.13 -18.31 -16.01
CA ILE A 27 -18.84 -18.58 -16.61
C ILE A 27 -17.81 -17.58 -16.09
N ARG A 28 -18.16 -16.29 -16.01
CA ARG A 28 -17.32 -15.26 -15.42
C ARG A 28 -16.89 -15.63 -14.00
N ASP A 29 -17.83 -16.07 -13.16
CA ASP A 29 -17.55 -16.41 -11.76
C ASP A 29 -16.57 -17.59 -11.67
N ARG A 30 -16.68 -18.58 -12.55
CA ARG A 30 -15.71 -19.69 -12.66
C ARG A 30 -14.33 -19.20 -13.10
N VAL A 31 -14.27 -18.23 -14.00
CA VAL A 31 -12.99 -17.59 -14.40
C VAL A 31 -12.38 -16.84 -13.22
N VAL A 32 -13.19 -16.08 -12.47
CA VAL A 32 -12.74 -15.38 -11.26
C VAL A 32 -12.12 -16.38 -10.28
N GLU A 33 -12.83 -17.47 -9.94
CA GLU A 33 -12.33 -18.51 -9.04
C GLU A 33 -10.99 -19.09 -9.49
N ALA A 34 -10.84 -19.33 -10.80
CA ALA A 34 -9.61 -19.89 -11.38
C ALA A 34 -8.41 -18.96 -11.22
N TYR A 35 -8.60 -17.63 -11.15
CA TYR A 35 -7.53 -16.64 -11.08
C TYR A 35 -7.41 -15.93 -9.73
N LEU A 36 -8.28 -16.19 -8.74
CA LEU A 36 -8.21 -15.58 -7.39
C LEU A 36 -6.86 -15.81 -6.69
N TYR A 37 -6.14 -16.87 -7.04
CA TYR A 37 -4.81 -17.11 -6.48
C TYR A 37 -3.82 -15.97 -6.78
N ILE A 38 -3.96 -15.28 -7.94
CA ILE A 38 -3.13 -14.12 -8.29
C ILE A 38 -3.41 -12.97 -7.30
N ALA A 39 -4.70 -12.73 -6.96
CA ALA A 39 -5.09 -11.74 -5.97
C ALA A 39 -4.43 -12.02 -4.60
N SER A 40 -4.45 -13.29 -4.16
CA SER A 40 -3.83 -13.67 -2.89
C SER A 40 -2.31 -13.49 -2.87
N ILE A 41 -1.62 -13.78 -3.99
CA ILE A 41 -0.17 -13.58 -4.12
C ILE A 41 0.16 -12.09 -4.04
N ILE A 42 -0.59 -11.25 -4.76
CA ILE A 42 -0.38 -9.79 -4.78
C ILE A 42 -0.67 -9.22 -3.39
N ALA A 43 -1.81 -9.56 -2.76
CA ALA A 43 -2.17 -9.08 -1.43
C ALA A 43 -1.08 -9.43 -0.39
N ARG A 44 -0.56 -10.68 -0.39
CA ARG A 44 0.53 -11.08 0.50
C ARG A 44 1.82 -10.28 0.27
N ARG A 45 2.16 -9.99 -0.98
CA ARG A 45 3.37 -9.22 -1.31
C ARG A 45 3.33 -7.79 -0.77
N PHE A 46 2.13 -7.23 -0.64
CA PHE A 46 1.92 -5.86 -0.19
C PHE A 46 1.45 -5.77 1.27
N SER A 47 1.07 -6.86 1.92
CA SER A 47 0.68 -6.88 3.34
C SER A 47 1.82 -6.49 4.27
N GLY A 48 1.50 -6.06 5.50
CA GLY A 48 2.48 -5.65 6.51
C GLY A 48 3.02 -4.21 6.31
N ARG A 49 2.38 -3.41 5.45
CA ARG A 49 2.76 -2.01 5.16
C ARG A 49 1.69 -1.00 5.61
N GLY A 50 1.01 -1.28 6.72
CA GLY A 50 -0.03 -0.40 7.26
C GLY A 50 -1.41 -0.53 6.60
N VAL A 51 -1.63 -1.58 5.81
CA VAL A 51 -2.93 -1.94 5.24
C VAL A 51 -3.16 -3.44 5.47
N ASP A 52 -4.38 -3.79 5.85
CA ASP A 52 -4.76 -5.17 6.11
C ASP A 52 -4.76 -6.03 4.85
N TYR A 53 -4.41 -7.31 5.04
CA TYR A 53 -4.38 -8.27 3.94
C TYR A 53 -5.74 -8.39 3.24
N ASP A 54 -6.82 -8.41 4.02
CA ASP A 54 -8.18 -8.61 3.49
C ASP A 54 -8.61 -7.44 2.59
N ASP A 55 -8.26 -6.22 2.96
CA ASP A 55 -8.50 -5.04 2.12
C ASP A 55 -7.75 -5.13 0.79
N LEU A 56 -6.46 -5.49 0.84
CA LEU A 56 -5.64 -5.65 -0.35
C LEU A 56 -6.16 -6.78 -1.25
N TYR A 57 -6.61 -7.88 -0.65
CA TYR A 57 -7.19 -8.99 -1.35
C TYR A 57 -8.50 -8.61 -2.06
N GLN A 58 -9.36 -7.83 -1.40
CA GLN A 58 -10.60 -7.33 -2.00
C GLN A 58 -10.32 -6.39 -3.17
N VAL A 59 -9.38 -5.44 -3.02
CA VAL A 59 -8.97 -4.52 -4.10
C VAL A 59 -8.43 -5.29 -5.31
N ALA A 60 -7.56 -6.27 -5.07
CA ALA A 60 -7.02 -7.11 -6.11
C ALA A 60 -8.12 -7.96 -6.79
N SER A 61 -9.05 -8.52 -6.01
CA SER A 61 -10.17 -9.32 -6.53
C SER A 61 -11.14 -8.50 -7.38
N LEU A 62 -11.45 -7.27 -6.96
CA LEU A 62 -12.26 -6.34 -7.77
C LEU A 62 -11.56 -5.95 -9.07
N SER A 63 -10.25 -5.74 -9.01
CA SER A 63 -9.45 -5.46 -10.20
C SER A 63 -9.42 -6.64 -11.16
N LEU A 64 -9.34 -7.88 -10.63
CA LEU A 64 -9.47 -9.12 -11.42
C LEU A 64 -10.80 -9.17 -12.17
N LEU A 65 -11.92 -8.96 -11.46
CA LEU A 65 -13.26 -8.97 -12.05
C LEU A 65 -13.38 -7.97 -13.20
N LYS A 66 -12.99 -6.70 -12.97
CA LYS A 66 -12.99 -5.65 -14.00
C LYS A 66 -12.07 -5.98 -15.19
N SER A 67 -10.98 -6.69 -14.94
CA SER A 67 -10.05 -7.11 -15.98
C SER A 67 -10.61 -8.22 -16.85
N ILE A 68 -11.38 -9.16 -16.28
CA ILE A 68 -12.08 -10.21 -17.04
C ILE A 68 -13.09 -9.58 -18.00
N GLU A 69 -13.84 -8.58 -17.54
CA GLU A 69 -14.85 -7.88 -18.37
C GLU A 69 -14.25 -7.10 -19.55
N ARG A 70 -12.99 -6.69 -19.43
CA ARG A 70 -12.27 -5.87 -20.46
C ARG A 70 -11.31 -6.68 -21.32
N PHE A 71 -11.10 -7.94 -20.96
CA PHE A 71 -10.13 -8.76 -21.65
C PHE A 71 -10.64 -9.21 -23.01
N ASP A 72 -9.78 -9.04 -23.99
CA ASP A 72 -10.02 -9.51 -25.36
C ASP A 72 -9.13 -10.74 -25.62
N PRO A 73 -9.72 -11.94 -25.71
CA PRO A 73 -8.96 -13.18 -25.92
C PRO A 73 -8.23 -13.27 -27.26
N ASP A 74 -8.66 -12.47 -28.26
CA ASP A 74 -8.15 -12.56 -29.61
C ASP A 74 -6.84 -11.77 -29.80
N ARG A 75 -6.40 -11.00 -28.78
CA ARG A 75 -5.13 -10.25 -28.80
C ARG A 75 -3.88 -11.12 -28.66
N GLY A 76 -4.00 -12.42 -28.47
CA GLY A 76 -2.86 -13.34 -28.38
C GLY A 76 -2.01 -13.20 -27.11
N VAL A 77 -2.47 -12.46 -26.09
CA VAL A 77 -1.79 -12.27 -24.81
C VAL A 77 -2.43 -13.18 -23.77
N LYS A 78 -1.62 -13.87 -22.96
CA LYS A 78 -2.14 -14.66 -21.85
C LYS A 78 -2.81 -13.76 -20.81
N PHE A 79 -4.00 -14.15 -20.33
CA PHE A 79 -4.76 -13.36 -19.36
C PHE A 79 -3.95 -13.03 -18.10
N ALA A 80 -3.19 -13.99 -17.56
CA ALA A 80 -2.36 -13.76 -16.38
C ALA A 80 -1.32 -12.63 -16.59
N SER A 81 -0.76 -12.50 -17.79
CA SER A 81 0.19 -11.43 -18.13
C SER A 81 -0.49 -10.06 -18.25
N PHE A 82 -1.74 -10.02 -18.66
CA PHE A 82 -2.55 -8.81 -18.77
C PHE A 82 -3.05 -8.36 -17.39
N VAL A 83 -3.58 -9.27 -16.57
CA VAL A 83 -4.24 -8.93 -15.31
C VAL A 83 -3.26 -8.58 -14.19
N THR A 84 -2.10 -9.22 -14.11
CA THR A 84 -1.14 -9.03 -13.02
C THR A 84 -0.68 -7.57 -12.89
N PRO A 85 -0.20 -6.87 -13.94
CA PRO A 85 0.20 -5.47 -13.82
C PRO A 85 -0.98 -4.56 -13.46
N THR A 86 -2.18 -4.85 -13.97
CA THR A 86 -3.40 -4.09 -13.67
C THR A 86 -3.74 -4.19 -12.18
N MET A 87 -3.76 -5.40 -11.62
CA MET A 87 -4.03 -5.62 -10.20
C MET A 87 -2.96 -4.97 -9.30
N VAL A 88 -1.68 -5.08 -9.66
CA VAL A 88 -0.60 -4.40 -8.93
C VAL A 88 -0.76 -2.88 -8.97
N GLY A 89 -1.19 -2.33 -10.11
CA GLY A 89 -1.49 -0.90 -10.26
C GLY A 89 -2.60 -0.44 -9.32
N GLU A 90 -3.71 -1.18 -9.26
CA GLU A 90 -4.85 -0.88 -8.39
C GLU A 90 -4.48 -0.98 -6.90
N VAL A 91 -3.73 -2.01 -6.51
CA VAL A 91 -3.24 -2.15 -5.14
C VAL A 91 -2.31 -0.98 -4.77
N LYS A 92 -1.39 -0.56 -5.67
CA LYS A 92 -0.55 0.62 -5.44
C LYS A 92 -1.36 1.92 -5.34
N ASN A 93 -2.42 2.08 -6.14
CA ASN A 93 -3.33 3.22 -6.04
C ASN A 93 -4.05 3.23 -4.70
N TYR A 94 -4.55 2.07 -4.26
CA TYR A 94 -5.20 1.92 -2.96
C TYR A 94 -4.26 2.30 -1.80
N PHE A 95 -2.99 1.85 -1.86
CA PHE A 95 -1.97 2.27 -0.89
C PHE A 95 -1.78 3.78 -0.88
N ARG A 96 -1.63 4.40 -2.05
CA ARG A 96 -1.45 5.85 -2.14
C ARG A 96 -2.62 6.60 -1.52
N ASP A 97 -3.83 6.08 -1.67
CA ASP A 97 -5.06 6.77 -1.25
C ASP A 97 -5.45 6.48 0.20
N ARG A 98 -5.06 5.31 0.76
CA ARG A 98 -5.51 4.82 2.07
C ARG A 98 -4.42 4.58 3.11
N SER A 99 -3.17 4.35 2.72
CA SER A 99 -2.09 4.04 3.68
C SER A 99 -1.60 5.23 4.50
N ARG A 100 -2.10 6.43 4.21
CA ARG A 100 -1.72 7.65 4.92
C ARG A 100 -2.89 8.14 5.76
N LEU A 101 -2.77 8.07 7.07
CA LEU A 101 -3.71 8.68 8.02
C LEU A 101 -3.79 10.20 7.81
N ILE A 102 -2.69 10.82 7.39
CA ILE A 102 -2.63 12.24 7.05
C ILE A 102 -2.37 12.39 5.55
N ARG A 103 -3.30 13.04 4.84
CA ARG A 103 -3.19 13.29 3.40
C ARG A 103 -2.26 14.47 3.16
N LEU A 104 -1.03 14.20 2.75
CA LEU A 104 -0.09 15.23 2.34
C LEU A 104 -0.42 15.78 0.96
N PRO A 105 -0.15 17.09 0.71
CA PRO A 105 -0.14 17.65 -0.63
C PRO A 105 0.80 16.85 -1.55
N ARG A 106 0.46 16.77 -2.84
CA ARG A 106 1.22 15.97 -3.81
C ARG A 106 2.71 16.34 -3.84
N ARG A 107 2.99 17.68 -3.85
CA ARG A 107 4.37 18.22 -3.82
C ARG A 107 5.14 17.77 -2.57
N GLY A 108 4.53 17.86 -1.38
CA GLY A 108 5.15 17.41 -0.13
C GLY A 108 5.43 15.89 -0.12
N SER A 109 4.49 15.10 -0.66
CA SER A 109 4.68 13.64 -0.78
C SER A 109 5.82 13.23 -1.71
N GLU A 110 6.02 13.96 -2.80
CA GLU A 110 7.12 13.73 -3.74
C GLU A 110 8.45 14.12 -3.10
N LEU A 111 8.48 15.25 -2.39
CA LEU A 111 9.67 15.72 -1.70
C LEU A 111 10.10 14.76 -0.58
N VAL A 112 9.17 14.32 0.29
CA VAL A 112 9.46 13.33 1.34
C VAL A 112 10.09 12.07 0.75
N ARG A 113 9.52 11.54 -0.34
CA ARG A 113 10.06 10.34 -0.99
C ARG A 113 11.46 10.55 -1.56
N THR A 114 11.73 11.72 -2.13
CA THR A 114 13.05 12.06 -2.69
C THR A 114 14.10 12.20 -1.59
N VAL A 115 13.74 12.86 -0.48
CA VAL A 115 14.59 13.00 0.70
C VAL A 115 14.89 11.66 1.37
N GLU A 116 13.88 10.77 1.46
CA GLU A 116 14.09 9.41 2.00
C GLU A 116 15.04 8.58 1.15
N ALA A 117 14.88 8.59 -0.17
CA ALA A 117 15.77 7.88 -1.07
C ALA A 117 17.22 8.41 -0.95
N ALA A 118 17.40 9.74 -0.94
CA ALA A 118 18.72 10.36 -0.75
C ALA A 118 19.33 10.02 0.63
N ARG A 119 18.51 9.91 1.66
CA ARG A 119 18.96 9.52 3.01
C ARG A 119 19.48 8.09 3.04
N ASP A 120 18.74 7.15 2.42
CA ASP A 120 19.15 5.75 2.40
C ASP A 120 20.47 5.58 1.61
N ASP A 121 20.62 6.27 0.48
CA ASP A 121 21.85 6.27 -0.31
C ASP A 121 23.05 6.86 0.48
N LEU A 122 22.88 8.05 1.10
CA LEU A 122 23.92 8.70 1.88
C LEU A 122 24.27 7.91 3.13
N GLN A 123 23.32 7.26 3.78
CA GLN A 123 23.59 6.43 4.95
C GLN A 123 24.51 5.25 4.60
N VAL A 124 24.33 4.66 3.42
CA VAL A 124 25.23 3.60 2.93
C VAL A 124 26.61 4.16 2.57
N GLU A 125 26.67 5.33 1.92
CA GLU A 125 27.95 5.96 1.54
C GLU A 125 28.78 6.42 2.76
N LEU A 126 28.11 7.10 3.71
CA LEU A 126 28.77 7.72 4.86
C LEU A 126 28.95 6.77 6.06
N GLN A 127 28.27 5.61 6.06
CA GLN A 127 28.23 4.67 7.20
C GLN A 127 27.74 5.33 8.51
N ARG A 128 26.97 6.42 8.41
CA ARG A 128 26.32 7.14 9.50
C ARG A 128 25.04 7.80 8.99
N GLN A 129 24.24 8.31 9.91
CA GLN A 129 23.08 9.12 9.52
C GLN A 129 23.54 10.44 8.85
N PRO A 130 23.01 10.79 7.67
CA PRO A 130 23.30 12.07 7.02
C PRO A 130 22.65 13.24 7.78
N THR A 131 23.26 14.40 7.70
CA THR A 131 22.69 15.65 8.24
C THR A 131 21.65 16.23 7.26
N ALA A 132 20.83 17.18 7.74
CA ALA A 132 19.84 17.84 6.89
C ALA A 132 20.50 18.66 5.77
N GLU A 133 21.67 19.24 6.02
CA GLU A 133 22.45 19.98 5.02
C GLU A 133 22.97 19.04 3.92
N GLU A 134 23.50 17.88 4.30
CA GLU A 134 23.95 16.86 3.33
C GLU A 134 22.81 16.35 2.45
N LEU A 135 21.61 16.19 3.04
CA LEU A 135 20.40 15.86 2.29
C LEU A 135 19.98 16.97 1.33
N ALA A 136 20.01 18.24 1.79
CA ALA A 136 19.69 19.40 0.98
C ALA A 136 20.60 19.52 -0.24
N GLU A 137 21.91 19.33 -0.04
CA GLU A 137 22.90 19.32 -1.10
C GLU A 137 22.67 18.16 -2.09
N ARG A 138 22.41 16.94 -1.58
CA ARG A 138 22.18 15.75 -2.42
C ARG A 138 20.92 15.86 -3.25
N VAL A 139 19.83 16.39 -2.70
CA VAL A 139 18.54 16.54 -3.38
C VAL A 139 18.46 17.79 -4.25
N GLY A 140 19.30 18.80 -3.94
CA GLY A 140 19.32 20.08 -4.67
C GLY A 140 18.14 21.00 -4.33
N VAL A 141 17.67 20.95 -3.07
CA VAL A 141 16.58 21.80 -2.56
C VAL A 141 17.05 22.62 -1.35
N PRO A 142 16.35 23.71 -0.99
CA PRO A 142 16.64 24.47 0.22
C PRO A 142 16.58 23.60 1.48
N LEU A 143 17.41 23.92 2.48
CA LEU A 143 17.41 23.23 3.78
C LEU A 143 16.03 23.24 4.44
N GLU A 144 15.29 24.34 4.32
CA GLU A 144 13.93 24.51 4.85
C GLU A 144 12.98 23.45 4.28
N ASP A 145 13.04 23.19 2.98
CA ASP A 145 12.22 22.17 2.32
C ASP A 145 12.56 20.75 2.82
N VAL A 146 13.82 20.46 3.12
CA VAL A 146 14.24 19.18 3.70
C VAL A 146 13.72 19.04 5.13
N LEU A 147 13.82 20.08 5.96
CA LEU A 147 13.28 20.07 7.32
C LEU A 147 11.76 19.85 7.31
N GLU A 148 11.03 20.56 6.45
CA GLU A 148 9.59 20.37 6.26
C GLU A 148 9.27 18.92 5.83
N ALA A 149 10.05 18.35 4.91
CA ALA A 149 9.87 16.96 4.48
C ALA A 149 10.12 15.95 5.61
N LEU A 150 11.09 16.19 6.49
CA LEU A 150 11.39 15.35 7.64
C LEU A 150 10.27 15.43 8.70
N GLU A 151 9.71 16.61 8.94
CA GLU A 151 8.54 16.79 9.82
C GLU A 151 7.30 16.09 9.24
N MET A 152 7.02 16.29 7.95
CA MET A 152 5.92 15.60 7.26
C MET A 152 6.05 14.07 7.32
N ARG A 153 7.27 13.54 7.30
CA ARG A 153 7.53 12.11 7.46
C ARG A 153 7.05 11.59 8.82
N GLY A 154 7.33 12.31 9.91
CA GLY A 154 6.84 11.98 11.24
C GLY A 154 5.32 11.92 11.31
N ALA A 155 4.63 12.81 10.60
CA ALA A 155 3.18 12.86 10.53
C ALA A 155 2.57 11.71 9.68
N ILE A 156 3.33 11.12 8.74
CA ILE A 156 2.86 10.01 7.88
C ILE A 156 2.69 8.70 8.66
N ALA A 157 3.50 8.50 9.71
CA ALA A 157 3.47 7.31 10.55
C ALA A 157 3.20 7.71 12.02
N PRO A 158 1.97 8.14 12.35
CA PRO A 158 1.65 8.48 13.72
C PRO A 158 1.78 7.26 14.63
N VAL A 159 2.29 7.48 15.82
CA VAL A 159 2.38 6.45 16.85
C VAL A 159 0.99 6.23 17.44
N SER A 160 0.59 4.95 17.64
CA SER A 160 -0.66 4.65 18.32
C SER A 160 -0.57 5.08 19.79
N LEU A 161 -1.62 5.75 20.28
CA LEU A 161 -1.72 6.13 21.69
C LEU A 161 -1.90 4.93 22.62
N ASP A 162 -2.33 3.80 22.07
CA ASP A 162 -2.49 2.53 22.81
C ASP A 162 -1.19 1.71 22.83
N THR A 163 -0.10 2.21 22.22
CA THR A 163 1.19 1.52 22.25
C THR A 163 1.79 1.60 23.64
N LEU A 164 2.13 0.45 24.21
CA LEU A 164 2.89 0.35 25.45
C LEU A 164 4.37 0.67 25.16
N PRO A 165 5.07 1.43 26.02
CA PRO A 165 6.51 1.59 25.91
C PRO A 165 7.22 0.24 26.02
N PRO A 166 8.31 0.01 25.26
CA PRO A 166 8.93 -1.31 25.12
C PRO A 166 9.72 -1.82 26.34
N GLU A 167 9.83 -1.08 27.43
CA GLU A 167 10.78 -1.39 28.50
C GLU A 167 10.20 -1.82 29.85
N ASP A 168 8.86 -1.74 30.09
CA ASP A 168 8.30 -2.14 31.39
C ASP A 168 6.91 -2.79 31.26
N ASP A 169 6.75 -3.96 31.90
CA ASP A 169 5.50 -4.72 31.95
C ASP A 169 4.38 -4.02 32.78
N GLU A 170 4.70 -2.91 33.45
CA GLU A 170 3.77 -2.04 34.20
C GLU A 170 3.51 -0.67 33.55
N SER A 171 3.95 -0.45 32.32
CA SER A 171 3.84 0.84 31.65
C SER A 171 2.42 1.09 31.16
N ALA A 172 1.87 2.23 31.49
CA ALA A 172 0.59 2.70 30.97
C ALA A 172 0.70 3.09 29.48
N PRO A 173 -0.37 2.91 28.69
CA PRO A 173 -0.39 3.36 27.30
C PRO A 173 -0.14 4.86 27.19
N LEU A 174 0.45 5.29 26.06
CA LEU A 174 0.78 6.72 25.81
C LEU A 174 -0.41 7.66 26.01
N SER A 175 -1.63 7.18 25.81
CA SER A 175 -2.87 7.92 26.04
C SER A 175 -3.03 8.42 27.47
N VAL A 176 -2.46 7.75 28.48
CA VAL A 176 -2.53 8.15 29.88
C VAL A 176 -1.63 9.36 30.20
N PHE A 177 -0.56 9.54 29.41
CA PHE A 177 0.36 10.67 29.57
C PHE A 177 -0.09 11.94 28.83
N LEU A 178 -1.12 11.82 27.99
CA LEU A 178 -1.73 12.98 27.35
C LEU A 178 -2.74 13.57 28.33
N GLY A 179 -2.35 14.67 28.99
CA GLY A 179 -3.22 15.41 29.90
C GLY A 179 -4.48 15.88 29.17
N GLN A 180 -5.63 15.77 29.83
CA GLN A 180 -6.82 16.52 29.45
C GLN A 180 -6.63 17.94 29.97
N GLU A 181 -6.45 18.92 29.09
CA GLU A 181 -6.72 20.31 29.47
C GLU A 181 -8.21 20.42 29.74
N GLU A 182 -8.57 20.46 31.03
CA GLU A 182 -9.88 20.96 31.43
C GLU A 182 -9.95 22.45 31.04
N MET A 183 -10.56 22.73 29.89
CA MET A 183 -11.00 24.08 29.58
C MET A 183 -12.10 24.46 30.58
N CYS A 184 -11.69 24.97 31.74
CA CYS A 184 -12.58 25.75 32.61
C CYS A 184 -12.98 27.01 31.84
N ILE A 185 -14.07 26.94 31.09
CA ILE A 185 -14.81 28.13 30.66
C ILE A 185 -15.47 28.68 31.93
N ARG A 186 -14.80 29.62 32.55
CA ARG A 186 -15.37 30.41 33.62
C ARG A 186 -16.25 31.46 32.93
N ASP A 187 -17.54 31.18 32.83
CA ASP A 187 -18.55 32.18 32.53
C ASP A 187 -18.61 33.14 33.73
N SER A 188 -18.31 34.42 33.47
CA SER A 188 -18.58 35.56 34.35
C SER A 188 -19.50 36.51 33.63
#